data_2204f124a219cbc17489d91eb1f624bd
#
_entry.id   2204f124a219cbc17489d91eb1f624bd
#
_cell.length_a   1.000
_cell.length_b   1.000
_cell.length_c   1.000
_cell.angle_alpha   90.00
_cell.angle_beta   90.00
_cell.angle_gamma   90.00
#
_symmetry.space_group_name_H-M   'P 1'
#
loop_
_entity.id
_entity.type
_entity.pdbx_description
1 polymer ?
#
loop_
_entity_poly.entity_id
_entity_poly.type
_entity_poly.pdbx_seq_one_letter_code
_entity_poly.pdbx_strand_id
1 'polypeptide(L)'
;HKDWNFHVVKTGDKIDIGNGKELVFVEMTMLHWPDSMATYLTKDNILFSNDAFGQHYATEKMFNDLADQCDLFNEAIKYYANILTPFSAILRKKLEEVISFELPIDIIATSHGVIWRDDPMQIVEKYSQWSNDYRENQIVIIYDTMWNGTKTLAERIAEGIGLADPDVVVKIF
;
A
#
# COMPACT_ATOMS: atom_id res chain seq x y z
N HIS A 1 -2.65 -28.95 -14.27
CA HIS A 1 -4.01 -28.48 -13.91
C HIS A 1 -4.95 -28.44 -15.13
N LYS A 2 -4.74 -29.30 -16.14
CA LYS A 2 -5.54 -29.32 -17.38
C LYS A 2 -7.01 -29.70 -17.14
N ASP A 3 -7.29 -30.36 -16.03
CA ASP A 3 -8.62 -30.88 -15.71
C ASP A 3 -9.40 -30.00 -14.70
N TRP A 4 -8.87 -28.83 -14.36
CA TRP A 4 -9.56 -27.90 -13.48
C TRP A 4 -10.62 -27.11 -14.26
N ASN A 5 -11.79 -27.00 -13.70
CA ASN A 5 -12.86 -26.16 -14.24
C ASN A 5 -12.62 -24.70 -13.79
N PHE A 6 -12.02 -23.91 -14.67
CA PHE A 6 -11.79 -22.49 -14.41
C PHE A 6 -12.99 -21.65 -14.83
N HIS A 7 -13.40 -20.75 -13.97
CA HIS A 7 -14.34 -19.70 -14.31
C HIS A 7 -13.57 -18.39 -14.49
N VAL A 8 -13.37 -17.99 -15.73
CA VAL A 8 -12.64 -16.76 -16.06
C VAL A 8 -13.56 -15.58 -15.87
N VAL A 9 -13.10 -14.59 -15.10
CA VAL A 9 -13.86 -13.40 -14.74
C VAL A 9 -13.17 -12.11 -15.22
N LYS A 10 -13.94 -11.05 -15.36
CA LYS A 10 -13.50 -9.69 -15.71
C LYS A 10 -14.06 -8.69 -14.71
N THR A 11 -13.55 -7.48 -14.76
CA THR A 11 -14.08 -6.37 -13.96
C THR A 11 -15.58 -6.21 -14.16
N GLY A 12 -16.34 -6.24 -13.07
CA GLY A 12 -17.79 -6.14 -13.03
C GLY A 12 -18.54 -7.46 -13.12
N ASP A 13 -17.86 -8.59 -13.42
CA ASP A 13 -18.48 -9.90 -13.36
C ASP A 13 -18.86 -10.26 -11.92
N LYS A 14 -19.92 -11.06 -11.81
CA LYS A 14 -20.48 -11.45 -10.51
C LYS A 14 -20.72 -12.94 -10.43
N ILE A 15 -20.48 -13.50 -9.27
CA ILE A 15 -20.85 -14.87 -8.92
C ILE A 15 -21.75 -14.85 -7.69
N ASP A 16 -22.97 -15.38 -7.82
CA ASP A 16 -23.86 -15.62 -6.69
C ASP A 16 -23.31 -16.79 -5.84
N ILE A 17 -23.08 -16.51 -4.56
CA ILE A 17 -22.61 -17.51 -3.58
C ILE A 17 -23.73 -17.91 -2.58
N GLY A 18 -24.98 -17.56 -2.87
CA GLY A 18 -26.13 -17.85 -2.04
C GLY A 18 -26.39 -16.82 -0.95
N ASN A 19 -27.54 -16.94 -0.31
CA ASN A 19 -28.01 -16.03 0.74
C ASN A 19 -28.08 -14.55 0.28
N GLY A 20 -28.20 -14.33 -1.02
CA GLY A 20 -28.21 -13.01 -1.65
C GLY A 20 -26.87 -12.27 -1.58
N LYS A 21 -25.76 -12.99 -1.41
CA LYS A 21 -24.38 -12.47 -1.48
C LYS A 21 -23.79 -12.78 -2.84
N GLU A 22 -23.02 -11.84 -3.35
CA GLU A 22 -22.30 -11.97 -4.60
C GLU A 22 -20.80 -11.67 -4.40
N LEU A 23 -19.97 -12.34 -5.16
CA LEU A 23 -18.58 -11.91 -5.40
C LEU A 23 -18.56 -11.04 -6.65
N VAL A 24 -17.99 -9.86 -6.55
CA VAL A 24 -17.78 -8.93 -7.66
C VAL A 24 -16.28 -8.81 -7.90
N PHE A 25 -15.84 -8.97 -9.14
CA PHE A 25 -14.44 -9.03 -9.49
C PHE A 25 -13.94 -7.71 -10.08
N VAL A 26 -12.70 -7.37 -9.78
CA VAL A 26 -12.00 -6.19 -10.32
C VAL A 26 -10.60 -6.61 -10.75
N GLU A 27 -10.34 -6.57 -12.05
CA GLU A 27 -9.00 -6.82 -12.59
C GLU A 27 -8.05 -5.69 -12.13
N MET A 28 -6.96 -6.08 -11.49
CA MET A 28 -5.91 -5.19 -10.97
C MET A 28 -4.61 -5.40 -11.76
N THR A 29 -4.72 -5.65 -13.05
CA THR A 29 -3.62 -6.01 -13.95
C THR A 29 -2.40 -5.13 -13.76
N MET A 30 -1.22 -5.73 -13.54
CA MET A 30 0.05 -5.07 -13.24
C MET A 30 0.08 -4.30 -11.92
N LEU A 31 -0.79 -4.67 -10.96
CA LEU A 31 -0.72 -4.17 -9.60
C LEU A 31 -0.52 -5.33 -8.58
N HIS A 32 0.66 -5.97 -8.47
CA HIS A 32 1.81 -5.65 -9.33
C HIS A 32 2.12 -6.80 -10.32
N TRP A 33 1.27 -7.82 -10.40
CA TRP A 33 1.38 -8.95 -11.32
C TRP A 33 0.36 -8.84 -12.46
N PRO A 34 0.61 -9.52 -13.60
CA PRO A 34 -0.32 -9.47 -14.75
C PRO A 34 -1.72 -9.99 -14.45
N ASP A 35 -1.84 -10.91 -13.51
CA ASP A 35 -3.07 -11.60 -13.10
C ASP A 35 -3.62 -11.11 -11.75
N SER A 36 -3.10 -9.99 -11.23
CA SER A 36 -3.62 -9.39 -9.98
C SER A 36 -5.11 -9.04 -10.11
N MET A 37 -5.87 -9.38 -9.09
CA MET A 37 -7.31 -9.18 -9.04
C MET A 37 -7.76 -8.90 -7.61
N ALA A 38 -8.72 -8.00 -7.44
CA ALA A 38 -9.47 -7.82 -6.21
C ALA A 38 -10.86 -8.45 -6.33
N THR A 39 -11.41 -8.87 -5.21
CA THR A 39 -12.77 -9.43 -5.13
C THR A 39 -13.54 -8.74 -4.02
N TYR A 40 -14.72 -8.23 -4.34
CA TYR A 40 -15.60 -7.62 -3.36
C TYR A 40 -16.76 -8.55 -3.01
N LEU A 41 -16.96 -8.78 -1.72
CA LEU A 41 -18.09 -9.55 -1.18
C LEU A 41 -19.20 -8.60 -0.78
N THR A 42 -20.32 -8.67 -1.50
CA THR A 42 -21.50 -7.86 -1.21
C THR A 42 -22.14 -8.23 0.14
N LYS A 43 -22.92 -7.32 0.72
CA LYS A 43 -23.60 -7.43 2.02
C LYS A 43 -22.69 -7.52 3.25
N ASP A 44 -21.53 -8.12 3.14
CA ASP A 44 -20.51 -8.07 4.20
C ASP A 44 -19.55 -6.90 4.00
N ASN A 45 -19.61 -6.22 2.84
CA ASN A 45 -18.80 -5.07 2.48
C ASN A 45 -17.29 -5.33 2.63
N ILE A 46 -16.85 -6.52 2.24
CA ILE A 46 -15.44 -6.93 2.36
C ILE A 46 -14.77 -6.84 0.99
N LEU A 47 -13.69 -6.09 0.92
CA LEU A 47 -12.79 -6.08 -0.22
C LEU A 47 -11.60 -7.00 0.06
N PHE A 48 -11.51 -8.11 -0.66
CA PHE A 48 -10.31 -8.95 -0.73
C PHE A 48 -9.38 -8.33 -1.79
N SER A 49 -8.40 -7.59 -1.32
CA SER A 49 -7.58 -6.73 -2.17
C SER A 49 -6.35 -7.41 -2.77
N ASN A 50 -6.15 -8.71 -2.51
CA ASN A 50 -4.91 -9.40 -2.81
C ASN A 50 -3.73 -8.69 -2.13
N ASP A 51 -2.67 -8.36 -2.85
CA ASP A 51 -1.47 -7.72 -2.31
C ASP A 51 -1.65 -6.23 -2.03
N ALA A 52 -2.61 -5.59 -2.71
CA ALA A 52 -2.87 -4.17 -2.50
C ALA A 52 -3.25 -3.89 -1.03
N PHE A 53 -2.74 -2.79 -0.50
CA PHE A 53 -2.92 -2.35 0.89
C PHE A 53 -2.28 -3.26 1.95
N GLY A 54 -1.59 -4.32 1.53
CA GLY A 54 -0.81 -5.20 2.38
C GLY A 54 0.49 -4.57 2.87
N GLN A 55 1.14 -5.24 3.83
CA GLN A 55 2.42 -4.82 4.40
C GLN A 55 3.28 -6.05 4.67
N HIS A 56 4.60 -5.90 4.58
CA HIS A 56 5.54 -6.90 5.11
C HIS A 56 5.75 -6.68 6.62
N TYR A 57 4.69 -6.88 7.38
CA TYR A 57 4.65 -6.62 8.82
C TYR A 57 4.39 -7.91 9.60
N ALA A 58 5.40 -8.36 10.35
CA ALA A 58 5.29 -9.52 11.22
C ALA A 58 4.73 -9.08 12.58
N THR A 59 3.50 -9.45 12.84
CA THR A 59 2.79 -9.15 14.09
C THR A 59 1.87 -10.32 14.48
N GLU A 60 1.62 -10.49 15.77
CA GLU A 60 0.59 -11.40 16.26
C GLU A 60 -0.84 -10.83 16.13
N LYS A 61 -0.96 -9.58 15.69
CA LYS A 61 -2.23 -8.88 15.55
C LYS A 61 -2.78 -9.06 14.14
N MET A 62 -4.02 -9.50 14.04
CA MET A 62 -4.68 -9.71 12.75
C MET A 62 -5.23 -8.40 12.14
N PHE A 63 -5.62 -7.45 12.98
CA PHE A 63 -6.34 -6.24 12.56
C PHE A 63 -5.56 -4.97 12.87
N ASN A 64 -5.77 -3.94 12.03
CA ASN A 64 -5.07 -2.67 12.10
C ASN A 64 -5.26 -1.93 13.44
N ASP A 65 -6.45 -1.97 14.01
CA ASP A 65 -6.78 -1.35 15.31
C ASP A 65 -6.07 -1.97 16.52
N LEU A 66 -5.51 -3.16 16.35
CA LEU A 66 -4.77 -3.88 17.39
C LEU A 66 -3.25 -3.76 17.24
N ALA A 67 -2.78 -3.25 16.11
CA ALA A 67 -1.36 -3.10 15.79
C ALA A 67 -0.84 -1.73 16.23
N ASP A 68 0.49 -1.61 16.43
CA ASP A 68 1.13 -0.31 16.58
C ASP A 68 1.00 0.49 15.28
N GLN A 69 0.39 1.67 15.35
CA GLN A 69 0.06 2.47 14.17
C GLN A 69 1.32 3.05 13.50
N CYS A 70 2.33 3.41 14.28
CA CYS A 70 3.57 3.94 13.73
C CYS A 70 4.30 2.86 12.91
N ASP A 71 4.47 1.68 13.48
CA ASP A 71 5.11 0.55 12.82
C ASP A 71 4.31 0.11 11.59
N LEU A 72 2.98 0.02 11.72
CA LEU A 72 2.08 -0.39 10.64
C LEU A 72 2.21 0.52 9.42
N PHE A 73 2.13 1.85 9.61
CA PHE A 73 2.23 2.78 8.49
C PHE A 73 3.65 2.89 7.95
N ASN A 74 4.68 2.74 8.77
CA ASN A 74 6.07 2.65 8.31
C ASN A 74 6.27 1.43 7.40
N GLU A 75 5.73 0.27 7.76
CA GLU A 75 5.82 -0.93 6.91
C GLU A 75 4.91 -0.83 5.67
N ALA A 76 3.77 -0.16 5.76
CA ALA A 76 2.89 0.07 4.61
C ALA A 76 3.54 1.00 3.56
N ILE A 77 4.13 2.13 3.98
CA ILE A 77 4.83 3.03 3.03
C ILE A 77 6.08 2.38 2.46
N LYS A 78 6.79 1.59 3.24
CA LYS A 78 7.96 0.84 2.82
C LYS A 78 7.59 -0.23 1.77
N TYR A 79 6.49 -0.96 1.99
CA TYR A 79 5.94 -1.89 1.01
C TYR A 79 5.60 -1.17 -0.30
N TYR A 80 4.84 -0.06 -0.21
CA TYR A 80 4.49 0.76 -1.36
C TYR A 80 5.73 1.24 -2.12
N ALA A 81 6.69 1.81 -1.41
CA ALA A 81 7.90 2.37 -2.00
C ALA A 81 8.74 1.33 -2.76
N ASN A 82 8.86 0.12 -2.21
CA ASN A 82 9.67 -0.94 -2.80
C ASN A 82 8.98 -1.66 -3.98
N ILE A 83 7.66 -1.75 -3.97
CA ILE A 83 6.92 -2.63 -4.89
C ILE A 83 6.05 -1.84 -5.86
N LEU A 84 5.30 -0.85 -5.37
CA LEU A 84 4.26 -0.18 -6.15
C LEU A 84 4.69 1.13 -6.81
N THR A 85 5.77 1.76 -6.36
CA THR A 85 6.25 3.04 -6.94
C THR A 85 6.37 3.02 -8.46
N PRO A 86 6.92 1.96 -9.12
CA PRO A 86 6.98 1.91 -10.57
C PRO A 86 5.61 1.86 -11.26
N PHE A 87 4.59 1.44 -10.53
CA PHE A 87 3.23 1.27 -11.01
C PHE A 87 2.28 2.38 -10.57
N SER A 88 2.77 3.44 -9.92
CA SER A 88 1.96 4.53 -9.34
C SER A 88 0.94 5.13 -10.32
N ALA A 89 1.32 5.30 -11.60
CA ALA A 89 0.41 5.84 -12.61
C ALA A 89 -0.77 4.88 -12.94
N ILE A 90 -0.51 3.57 -12.92
CA ILE A 90 -1.54 2.54 -13.13
C ILE A 90 -2.42 2.47 -11.89
N LEU A 91 -1.81 2.45 -10.71
CA LEU A 91 -2.50 2.39 -9.42
C LEU A 91 -3.47 3.57 -9.27
N ARG A 92 -3.04 4.80 -9.58
CA ARG A 92 -3.89 6.00 -9.48
C ARG A 92 -5.17 5.86 -10.28
N LYS A 93 -5.05 5.45 -11.55
CA LYS A 93 -6.21 5.22 -12.43
C LYS A 93 -7.14 4.12 -11.89
N LYS A 94 -6.56 3.06 -11.32
CA LYS A 94 -7.33 1.96 -10.76
C LYS A 94 -8.04 2.34 -9.47
N LEU A 95 -7.41 3.15 -8.61
CA LEU A 95 -8.05 3.71 -7.42
C LEU A 95 -9.24 4.60 -7.80
N GLU A 96 -9.08 5.48 -8.79
CA GLU A 96 -10.17 6.33 -9.32
C GLU A 96 -11.34 5.47 -9.83
N GLU A 97 -11.04 4.40 -10.58
CA GLU A 97 -12.06 3.46 -11.09
C GLU A 97 -12.80 2.77 -9.93
N VAL A 98 -12.08 2.21 -8.96
CA VAL A 98 -12.69 1.48 -7.83
C VAL A 98 -13.50 2.42 -6.93
N ILE A 99 -13.01 3.62 -6.67
CA ILE A 99 -13.73 4.64 -5.90
C ILE A 99 -15.02 5.04 -6.61
N SER A 100 -15.00 5.12 -7.96
CA SER A 100 -16.20 5.47 -8.75
C SER A 100 -17.34 4.46 -8.67
N PHE A 101 -17.08 3.26 -8.18
CA PHE A 101 -18.14 2.26 -7.94
C PHE A 101 -18.97 2.55 -6.69
N GLU A 102 -18.53 3.48 -5.83
CA GLU A 102 -19.22 3.91 -4.61
C GLU A 102 -19.65 2.72 -3.72
N LEU A 103 -18.86 1.66 -3.72
CA LEU A 103 -19.11 0.47 -2.91
C LEU A 103 -18.84 0.76 -1.43
N PRO A 104 -19.76 0.41 -0.52
CA PRO A 104 -19.45 0.46 0.91
C PRO A 104 -18.36 -0.57 1.23
N ILE A 105 -17.29 -0.15 1.94
CA ILE A 105 -16.18 -1.02 2.34
C ILE A 105 -16.01 -0.91 3.84
N ASP A 106 -16.39 -1.98 4.55
CA ASP A 106 -16.23 -2.08 6.01
C ASP A 106 -14.92 -2.79 6.39
N ILE A 107 -14.40 -3.63 5.49
CA ILE A 107 -13.14 -4.37 5.70
C ILE A 107 -12.36 -4.44 4.39
N ILE A 108 -11.04 -4.20 4.48
CA ILE A 108 -10.09 -4.54 3.43
C ILE A 108 -9.23 -5.70 3.94
N ALA A 109 -9.46 -6.89 3.37
CA ALA A 109 -8.74 -8.11 3.68
C ALA A 109 -7.60 -8.31 2.67
N THR A 110 -6.36 -8.10 3.13
CA THR A 110 -5.14 -8.22 2.36
C THR A 110 -4.59 -9.64 2.37
N SER A 111 -3.77 -10.02 1.38
CA SER A 111 -3.13 -11.35 1.32
C SER A 111 -2.03 -11.52 2.36
N HIS A 112 -1.46 -10.44 2.87
CA HIS A 112 -0.39 -10.44 3.86
C HIS A 112 -0.38 -9.14 4.69
N GLY A 113 0.19 -9.19 5.89
CA GLY A 113 0.12 -8.12 6.88
C GLY A 113 -1.19 -8.12 7.64
N VAL A 114 -1.63 -6.97 8.13
CA VAL A 114 -2.88 -6.83 8.88
C VAL A 114 -4.09 -6.53 7.98
N ILE A 115 -5.27 -6.91 8.44
CA ILE A 115 -6.56 -6.60 7.83
C ILE A 115 -7.03 -5.23 8.35
N TRP A 116 -7.50 -4.38 7.45
CA TRP A 116 -8.05 -3.07 7.75
C TRP A 116 -9.55 -3.17 8.02
N ARG A 117 -9.97 -2.98 9.27
CA ARG A 117 -11.37 -2.97 9.69
C ARG A 117 -11.80 -1.70 10.44
N ASP A 118 -10.85 -1.02 11.07
CA ASP A 118 -11.07 0.28 11.69
C ASP A 118 -10.65 1.35 10.68
N ASP A 119 -11.61 2.14 10.21
CA ASP A 119 -11.43 3.11 9.13
C ASP A 119 -10.63 2.55 7.94
N PRO A 120 -11.14 1.54 7.22
CA PRO A 120 -10.38 0.87 6.17
C PRO A 120 -10.00 1.82 5.01
N MET A 121 -10.70 2.93 4.86
CA MET A 121 -10.40 3.89 3.80
C MET A 121 -9.11 4.69 4.07
N GLN A 122 -8.61 4.73 5.29
CA GLN A 122 -7.35 5.41 5.63
C GLN A 122 -6.16 4.93 4.80
N ILE A 123 -6.06 3.62 4.52
CA ILE A 123 -4.97 3.10 3.69
C ILE A 123 -5.17 3.40 2.20
N VAL A 124 -6.41 3.46 1.73
CA VAL A 124 -6.74 3.87 0.36
C VAL A 124 -6.33 5.32 0.13
N GLU A 125 -6.61 6.21 1.09
CA GLU A 125 -6.18 7.61 1.06
C GLU A 125 -4.65 7.73 1.03
N LYS A 126 -3.93 6.92 1.83
CA LYS A 126 -2.47 6.87 1.80
C LYS A 126 -1.93 6.44 0.43
N TYR A 127 -2.50 5.39 -0.16
CA TYR A 127 -2.12 4.94 -1.50
C TYR A 127 -2.41 6.01 -2.56
N SER A 128 -3.55 6.70 -2.47
CA SER A 128 -3.85 7.85 -3.31
C SER A 128 -2.80 8.95 -3.16
N GLN A 129 -2.46 9.31 -1.92
CA GLN A 129 -1.43 10.30 -1.62
C GLN A 129 -0.05 9.89 -2.17
N TRP A 130 0.39 8.65 -1.90
CA TRP A 130 1.71 8.16 -2.33
C TRP A 130 1.83 8.01 -3.85
N SER A 131 0.72 7.73 -4.54
CA SER A 131 0.70 7.65 -6.01
C SER A 131 0.79 9.01 -6.72
N ASN A 132 0.62 10.11 -6.00
CA ASN A 132 0.62 11.48 -6.51
C ASN A 132 1.94 12.23 -6.22
N ASP A 133 3.08 11.60 -6.50
CA ASP A 133 4.42 12.18 -6.31
C ASP A 133 4.68 12.68 -4.88
N TYR A 134 4.17 11.93 -3.91
CA TYR A 134 4.36 12.23 -2.49
C TYR A 134 5.84 12.39 -2.14
N ARG A 135 6.16 13.45 -1.45
CA ARG A 135 7.50 13.74 -0.95
C ARG A 135 7.42 14.26 0.48
N GLU A 136 8.25 13.73 1.33
CA GLU A 136 8.47 14.26 2.66
C GLU A 136 9.49 15.40 2.59
N ASN A 137 9.39 16.37 3.49
CA ASN A 137 10.40 17.43 3.62
C ASN A 137 11.63 16.86 4.33
N GLN A 138 12.36 15.98 3.62
CA GLN A 138 13.55 15.35 4.15
C GLN A 138 14.67 15.25 3.13
N ILE A 139 15.89 15.27 3.63
CA ILE A 139 17.11 15.02 2.87
C ILE A 139 17.81 13.81 3.45
N VAL A 140 18.18 12.88 2.59
CA VAL A 140 18.92 11.68 2.98
C VAL A 140 20.36 11.82 2.49
N ILE A 141 21.32 11.69 3.41
CA ILE A 141 22.75 11.67 3.12
C ILE A 141 23.22 10.23 3.31
N ILE A 142 23.68 9.62 2.23
CA ILE A 142 24.26 8.28 2.25
C ILE A 142 25.75 8.41 2.01
N TYR A 143 26.57 7.82 2.89
CA TYR A 143 28.02 7.88 2.74
C TYR A 143 28.65 6.54 3.11
N ASP A 144 29.88 6.35 2.68
CA ASP A 144 30.77 5.31 3.16
C ASP A 144 32.11 5.93 3.55
N THR A 145 32.80 5.37 4.56
CA THR A 145 34.05 5.94 5.05
C THR A 145 34.96 4.86 5.64
N MET A 146 36.24 4.94 5.27
CA MET A 146 37.28 4.11 5.84
C MET A 146 37.92 4.76 7.07
N TRP A 147 38.18 6.08 7.04
CA TRP A 147 38.94 6.84 8.03
C TRP A 147 38.19 8.02 8.64
N ASN A 148 36.87 7.96 8.68
CA ASN A 148 35.96 8.99 9.20
C ASN A 148 35.99 10.36 8.48
N GLY A 149 36.78 10.56 7.44
CA GLY A 149 36.81 11.83 6.71
C GLY A 149 35.47 12.13 6.02
N THR A 150 34.93 11.17 5.29
CA THR A 150 33.64 11.31 4.63
C THR A 150 32.50 11.42 5.64
N LYS A 151 32.59 10.72 6.78
CA LYS A 151 31.62 10.87 7.89
C LYS A 151 31.57 12.30 8.39
N THR A 152 32.74 12.88 8.68
CA THR A 152 32.82 14.30 9.12
C THR A 152 32.23 15.24 8.09
N LEU A 153 32.49 15.00 6.78
CA LEU A 153 31.90 15.80 5.71
C LEU A 153 30.37 15.67 5.67
N ALA A 154 29.83 14.46 5.76
CA ALA A 154 28.38 14.19 5.79
C ALA A 154 27.70 14.91 6.97
N GLU A 155 28.32 14.85 8.16
CA GLU A 155 27.83 15.53 9.37
C GLU A 155 27.84 17.05 9.19
N ARG A 156 28.87 17.64 8.58
CA ARG A 156 28.93 19.08 8.31
C ARG A 156 27.93 19.53 7.24
N ILE A 157 27.67 18.71 6.24
CA ILE A 157 26.63 18.96 5.25
C ILE A 157 25.25 18.96 5.93
N ALA A 158 24.97 17.98 6.79
CA ALA A 158 23.71 17.91 7.55
C ALA A 158 23.52 19.12 8.45
N GLU A 159 24.57 19.56 9.15
CA GLU A 159 24.56 20.78 9.97
C GLU A 159 24.24 22.02 9.11
N GLY A 160 24.89 22.16 7.96
CA GLY A 160 24.64 23.26 7.03
C GLY A 160 23.22 23.28 6.49
N ILE A 161 22.64 22.11 6.18
CA ILE A 161 21.24 21.98 5.74
C ILE A 161 20.30 22.45 6.86
N GLY A 162 20.47 21.96 8.09
CA GLY A 162 19.64 22.35 9.23
C GLY A 162 19.72 23.82 9.61
N LEU A 163 20.88 24.48 9.31
CA LEU A 163 21.02 25.94 9.47
C LEU A 163 20.28 26.71 8.38
N ALA A 164 20.25 26.18 7.17
CA ALA A 164 19.61 26.82 6.02
C ALA A 164 18.08 26.63 6.01
N ASP A 165 17.59 25.47 6.46
CA ASP A 165 16.18 25.12 6.57
C ASP A 165 15.95 24.27 7.85
N PRO A 166 15.52 24.91 8.96
CA PRO A 166 15.27 24.21 10.21
C PRO A 166 14.10 23.22 10.18
N ASP A 167 13.21 23.32 9.20
CA ASP A 167 12.03 22.47 9.08
C ASP A 167 12.30 21.18 8.26
N VAL A 168 13.49 21.07 7.66
CA VAL A 168 13.87 19.86 6.92
C VAL A 168 14.42 18.77 7.85
N VAL A 169 13.93 17.56 7.67
CA VAL A 169 14.47 16.38 8.37
C VAL A 169 15.71 15.86 7.64
N VAL A 170 16.87 15.85 8.29
CA VAL A 170 18.09 15.29 7.71
C VAL A 170 18.37 13.91 8.32
N LYS A 171 18.42 12.88 7.46
CA LYS A 171 18.80 11.51 7.82
C LYS A 171 20.17 11.19 7.24
N ILE A 172 21.06 10.60 8.07
CA ILE A 172 22.42 10.21 7.66
C ILE A 172 22.56 8.68 7.83
N PHE A 173 23.01 8.00 6.77
CA PHE A 173 23.22 6.54 6.75
C PHE A 173 24.58 6.18 6.21
#